data_5b604f016d0d709314f1eb3087c4505a
#
_entry.id   5b604f016d0d709314f1eb3087c4505a
#
_cell.length_a   1.000
_cell.length_b   1.000
_cell.length_c   1.000
_cell.angle_alpha   90.00
_cell.angle_beta   90.00
_cell.angle_gamma   90.00
#
_symmetry.space_group_name_H-M   'P 1'
#
loop_
_entity.id
_entity.type
_entity.pdbx_description
1 polymer ?
#
loop_
_entity_poly.entity_id
_entity_poly.type
_entity_poly.pdbx_seq_one_letter_code
_entity_poly.pdbx_strand_id
1 'polypeptide(L)'
;MNRRKFITNSCIACLSATAMSGLLSSCKATQYISGKLDKDGLLIAADEFIIKNKGKTSYRSFIIVRNDTLQYPICVYRFNDNMYSAVWMRCSHQGTELQVSGDYLQCAAHGSEFSNKGKVINGPADKDLRSFPIIVTNKQLFIDLRKA
;
A
#
# COMPACT_ATOMS: atom_id res chain seq x y z
N MET A 1 -23.38 46.87 6.60
CA MET A 1 -22.41 46.20 5.73
C MET A 1 -23.10 45.92 4.40
N ASN A 2 -22.61 46.50 3.26
CA ASN A 2 -23.30 46.37 1.98
C ASN A 2 -23.11 44.98 1.38
N ARG A 3 -24.20 44.30 1.03
CA ARG A 3 -24.21 42.93 0.45
C ARG A 3 -23.26 42.75 -0.74
N ARG A 4 -23.10 43.79 -1.58
CA ARG A 4 -22.16 43.78 -2.70
C ARG A 4 -20.69 43.70 -2.27
N LYS A 5 -20.30 44.44 -1.20
CA LYS A 5 -18.92 44.37 -0.67
C LYS A 5 -18.58 43.00 -0.03
N PHE A 6 -19.58 42.34 0.56
CA PHE A 6 -19.41 40.98 1.10
C PHE A 6 -19.12 39.97 -0.01
N ILE A 7 -19.90 40.03 -1.10
CA ILE A 7 -19.74 39.08 -2.24
C ILE A 7 -18.39 39.29 -2.93
N THR A 8 -17.98 40.54 -3.19
CA THR A 8 -16.67 40.82 -3.83
C THR A 8 -15.49 40.38 -2.95
N ASN A 9 -15.53 40.63 -1.66
CA ASN A 9 -14.47 40.17 -0.75
C ASN A 9 -14.41 38.64 -0.60
N SER A 10 -15.56 37.97 -0.62
CA SER A 10 -15.61 36.50 -0.59
C SER A 10 -15.06 35.87 -1.88
N CYS A 11 -15.36 36.45 -3.05
CA CYS A 11 -14.78 35.99 -4.33
C CYS A 11 -13.27 36.17 -4.42
N ILE A 12 -12.73 37.26 -3.89
CA ILE A 12 -11.28 37.51 -3.85
C ILE A 12 -10.59 36.54 -2.90
N ALA A 13 -11.19 36.26 -1.75
CA ALA A 13 -10.69 35.25 -0.80
C ALA A 13 -10.66 33.83 -1.39
N CYS A 14 -11.66 33.44 -2.19
CA CYS A 14 -11.70 32.16 -2.87
C CYS A 14 -10.64 32.04 -3.99
N LEU A 15 -10.39 33.11 -4.73
CA LEU A 15 -9.36 33.13 -5.78
C LEU A 15 -7.93 33.05 -5.23
N SER A 16 -7.67 33.63 -4.05
CA SER A 16 -6.37 33.50 -3.39
C SER A 16 -6.12 32.11 -2.80
N ALA A 17 -7.18 31.39 -2.37
CA ALA A 17 -7.08 30.02 -1.85
C ALA A 17 -6.75 28.99 -2.95
N THR A 18 -7.19 29.21 -4.19
CA THR A 18 -6.88 28.31 -5.32
C THR A 18 -5.42 28.39 -5.80
N ALA A 19 -4.74 29.53 -5.60
CA ALA A 19 -3.33 29.67 -5.95
C ALA A 19 -2.37 28.93 -5.02
N MET A 20 -2.78 28.60 -3.78
CA MET A 20 -1.99 27.82 -2.81
C MET A 20 -2.18 26.30 -2.90
N SER A 21 -3.16 25.82 -3.65
CA SER A 21 -3.45 24.37 -3.73
C SER A 21 -2.47 23.59 -4.61
N GLY A 22 -1.56 24.24 -5.33
CA GLY A 22 -0.54 23.60 -6.18
C GLY A 22 0.61 22.90 -5.44
N LEU A 23 0.73 23.03 -4.11
CA LEU A 23 1.88 22.54 -3.35
C LEU A 23 1.62 21.22 -2.58
N LEU A 24 0.40 20.66 -2.62
CA LEU A 24 0.04 19.46 -1.83
C LEU A 24 0.03 18.16 -2.65
N SER A 25 0.64 18.13 -3.83
CA SER A 25 0.70 16.91 -4.65
C SER A 25 1.85 15.99 -4.24
N SER A 26 1.83 15.47 -3.02
CA SER A 26 2.74 14.40 -2.57
C SER A 26 1.99 13.11 -2.22
N CYS A 27 0.92 12.79 -2.92
CA CYS A 27 0.34 11.44 -2.86
C CYS A 27 1.28 10.51 -3.62
N LYS A 28 2.08 9.72 -2.89
CA LYS A 28 2.77 8.57 -3.48
C LYS A 28 1.69 7.58 -3.92
N ALA A 29 1.50 7.45 -5.22
CA ALA A 29 0.53 6.50 -5.77
C ALA A 29 0.89 5.07 -5.31
N THR A 30 -0.10 4.38 -4.77
CA THR A 30 0.02 2.95 -4.44
C THR A 30 0.23 2.17 -5.73
N GLN A 31 1.30 1.36 -5.79
CA GLN A 31 1.59 0.54 -6.95
C GLN A 31 0.87 -0.80 -6.83
N TYR A 32 -0.04 -1.04 -7.77
CA TYR A 32 -0.67 -2.35 -7.97
C TYR A 32 0.02 -3.05 -9.12
N ILE A 33 0.35 -4.32 -8.94
CA ILE A 33 0.94 -5.17 -9.99
C ILE A 33 0.20 -6.49 -10.07
N SER A 34 0.24 -7.13 -11.25
CA SER A 34 -0.26 -8.48 -11.44
C SER A 34 0.87 -9.48 -11.20
N GLY A 35 0.72 -10.34 -10.20
CA GLY A 35 1.64 -11.46 -9.97
C GLY A 35 1.40 -12.57 -11.00
N LYS A 36 2.47 -13.11 -11.59
CA LYS A 36 2.37 -14.28 -12.47
C LYS A 36 2.26 -15.55 -11.63
N LEU A 37 1.17 -16.30 -11.82
CA LEU A 37 0.99 -17.58 -11.12
C LEU A 37 2.02 -18.60 -11.65
N ASP A 38 2.72 -19.26 -10.75
CA ASP A 38 3.65 -20.35 -11.00
C ASP A 38 3.43 -21.45 -9.98
N LYS A 39 2.95 -22.63 -10.43
CA LYS A 39 2.61 -23.83 -9.63
C LYS A 39 1.97 -23.50 -8.28
N ASP A 40 2.80 -23.23 -7.28
CA ASP A 40 2.41 -23.09 -5.87
C ASP A 40 2.57 -21.67 -5.32
N GLY A 41 2.82 -20.69 -6.17
CA GLY A 41 3.10 -19.32 -5.73
C GLY A 41 2.93 -18.26 -6.81
N LEU A 42 3.33 -17.05 -6.46
CA LEU A 42 3.34 -15.90 -7.37
C LEU A 42 4.77 -15.44 -7.62
N LEU A 43 5.10 -15.23 -8.89
CA LEU A 43 6.34 -14.58 -9.32
C LEU A 43 6.09 -13.10 -9.61
N ILE A 44 6.95 -12.25 -9.07
CA ILE A 44 7.00 -10.81 -9.33
C ILE A 44 8.44 -10.37 -9.58
N ALA A 45 8.63 -9.33 -10.39
CA ALA A 45 9.95 -8.76 -10.61
C ALA A 45 10.33 -7.84 -9.43
N ALA A 46 11.57 -7.93 -8.94
CA ALA A 46 12.08 -7.01 -7.91
C ALA A 46 12.16 -5.56 -8.41
N ASP A 47 12.26 -5.36 -9.74
CA ASP A 47 12.31 -4.05 -10.38
C ASP A 47 10.98 -3.26 -10.23
N GLU A 48 9.87 -3.92 -9.86
CA GLU A 48 8.59 -3.26 -9.55
C GLU A 48 8.70 -2.30 -8.36
N PHE A 49 9.68 -2.50 -7.49
CA PHE A 49 9.98 -1.57 -6.40
C PHE A 49 10.75 -0.33 -6.85
N ILE A 50 11.33 -0.29 -8.05
CA ILE A 50 12.17 0.80 -8.51
C ILE A 50 11.34 1.99 -8.97
N ILE A 51 11.71 3.19 -8.48
CA ILE A 51 11.19 4.47 -8.95
C ILE A 51 12.32 5.22 -9.62
N LYS A 52 12.20 5.45 -10.93
CA LYS A 52 13.16 6.25 -11.69
C LYS A 52 12.64 7.68 -11.86
N ASN A 53 13.29 8.66 -11.24
CA ASN A 53 12.95 10.07 -11.37
C ASN A 53 14.19 10.89 -11.72
N LYS A 54 14.21 11.52 -12.90
CA LYS A 54 15.25 12.49 -13.34
C LYS A 54 16.68 12.06 -12.98
N GLY A 55 17.06 10.80 -13.28
CA GLY A 55 18.39 10.27 -13.02
C GLY A 55 18.64 9.80 -11.57
N LYS A 56 17.67 9.94 -10.67
CA LYS A 56 17.75 9.38 -9.31
C LYS A 56 16.94 8.09 -9.22
N THR A 57 17.52 7.04 -8.66
CA THR A 57 16.85 5.79 -8.34
C THR A 57 16.42 5.82 -6.88
N SER A 58 15.15 5.55 -6.64
CA SER A 58 14.59 5.34 -5.30
C SER A 58 13.74 4.07 -5.31
N TYR A 59 13.32 3.62 -4.13
CA TYR A 59 12.56 2.38 -4.01
C TYR A 59 11.24 2.63 -3.28
N ARG A 60 10.21 1.91 -3.72
CA ARG A 60 8.95 1.80 -2.98
C ARG A 60 9.18 0.97 -1.73
N SER A 61 8.58 1.37 -0.62
CA SER A 61 8.56 0.56 0.61
C SER A 61 7.65 -0.65 0.50
N PHE A 62 6.63 -0.58 -0.36
CA PHE A 62 5.71 -1.69 -0.62
C PHE A 62 5.11 -1.62 -2.03
N ILE A 63 4.58 -2.74 -2.46
CA ILE A 63 3.71 -2.92 -3.63
C ILE A 63 2.55 -3.83 -3.27
N ILE A 64 1.43 -3.70 -3.99
CA ILE A 64 0.26 -4.58 -3.82
C ILE A 64 0.17 -5.50 -5.01
N VAL A 65 0.24 -6.80 -4.75
CA VAL A 65 0.16 -7.86 -5.76
C VAL A 65 -1.27 -8.37 -5.82
N ARG A 66 -1.91 -8.22 -6.97
CA ARG A 66 -3.24 -8.78 -7.26
C ARG A 66 -3.10 -9.94 -8.24
N ASN A 67 -3.97 -10.94 -8.07
CA ASN A 67 -4.13 -12.03 -9.03
C ASN A 67 -5.59 -12.51 -8.97
N ASP A 68 -6.18 -12.83 -10.10
CA ASP A 68 -7.60 -13.18 -10.22
C ASP A 68 -7.96 -14.47 -9.46
N THR A 69 -6.98 -15.31 -9.14
CA THR A 69 -7.19 -16.53 -8.33
C THR A 69 -7.18 -16.28 -6.83
N LEU A 70 -6.75 -15.09 -6.40
CA LEU A 70 -6.69 -14.72 -4.98
C LEU A 70 -7.89 -13.83 -4.61
N GLN A 71 -8.63 -14.24 -3.60
CA GLN A 71 -9.76 -13.45 -3.08
C GLN A 71 -9.33 -12.08 -2.55
N TYR A 72 -8.14 -11.97 -1.97
CA TYR A 72 -7.56 -10.74 -1.44
C TYR A 72 -6.15 -10.55 -2.00
N PRO A 73 -5.68 -9.31 -2.17
CA PRO A 73 -4.33 -9.04 -2.61
C PRO A 73 -3.30 -9.39 -1.54
N ILE A 74 -2.04 -9.40 -1.94
CA ILE A 74 -0.89 -9.57 -1.06
C ILE A 74 -0.11 -8.26 -1.05
N CYS A 75 0.11 -7.67 0.13
CA CYS A 75 1.03 -6.56 0.29
C CYS A 75 2.44 -7.10 0.47
N VAL A 76 3.36 -6.70 -0.40
CA VAL A 76 4.78 -7.04 -0.31
C VAL A 76 5.55 -5.82 0.13
N TYR A 77 6.16 -5.87 1.31
CA TYR A 77 7.05 -4.83 1.84
C TYR A 77 8.51 -5.18 1.52
N ARG A 78 9.27 -4.15 1.16
CA ARG A 78 10.71 -4.24 0.92
C ARG A 78 11.46 -3.55 2.05
N PHE A 79 12.35 -4.27 2.74
CA PHE A 79 13.23 -3.71 3.76
C PHE A 79 14.62 -3.41 3.18
N ASN A 80 15.14 -4.30 2.35
CA ASN A 80 16.38 -4.14 1.58
C ASN A 80 16.35 -5.07 0.36
N ASP A 81 17.48 -5.24 -0.34
CA ASP A 81 17.56 -6.03 -1.57
C ASP A 81 17.28 -7.53 -1.36
N ASN A 82 17.48 -8.03 -0.14
CA ASN A 82 17.33 -9.46 0.19
C ASN A 82 16.25 -9.73 1.24
N MET A 83 15.62 -8.69 1.78
CA MET A 83 14.64 -8.85 2.86
C MET A 83 13.31 -8.24 2.49
N TYR A 84 12.29 -9.09 2.45
CA TYR A 84 10.90 -8.74 2.11
C TYR A 84 9.95 -9.43 3.07
N SER A 85 8.72 -8.92 3.18
CA SER A 85 7.60 -9.63 3.78
C SER A 85 6.42 -9.61 2.82
N ALA A 86 5.65 -10.69 2.78
CA ALA A 86 4.40 -10.78 2.03
C ALA A 86 3.27 -11.10 2.99
N VAL A 87 2.27 -10.25 3.02
CA VAL A 87 1.14 -10.34 3.98
C VAL A 87 -0.17 -10.33 3.21
N TRP A 88 -1.05 -11.27 3.53
CA TRP A 88 -2.37 -11.32 2.93
C TRP A 88 -3.22 -10.16 3.45
N MET A 89 -3.80 -9.38 2.54
CA MET A 89 -4.55 -8.18 2.90
C MET A 89 -6.00 -8.49 3.32
N ARG A 90 -6.19 -9.58 4.08
CA ARG A 90 -7.46 -9.98 4.65
C ARG A 90 -7.43 -9.80 6.17
N CYS A 91 -8.25 -8.91 6.70
CA CYS A 91 -8.37 -8.69 8.14
C CYS A 91 -8.73 -9.98 8.86
N SER A 92 -7.97 -10.34 9.89
CA SER A 92 -8.21 -11.57 10.67
C SER A 92 -9.43 -11.49 11.58
N HIS A 93 -9.97 -10.26 11.84
CA HIS A 93 -11.18 -10.08 12.62
C HIS A 93 -12.43 -10.57 11.86
N GLN A 94 -12.76 -9.97 10.70
CA GLN A 94 -13.97 -10.29 9.93
C GLN A 94 -13.77 -10.38 8.42
N GLY A 95 -12.53 -10.49 7.95
CA GLY A 95 -12.23 -10.75 6.55
C GLY A 95 -12.34 -9.55 5.62
N THR A 96 -12.42 -8.32 6.11
CA THR A 96 -12.40 -7.11 5.26
C THR A 96 -11.03 -6.93 4.59
N GLU A 97 -10.99 -6.45 3.34
CA GLU A 97 -9.74 -6.08 2.69
C GLU A 97 -9.07 -4.92 3.42
N LEU A 98 -7.77 -5.07 3.69
CA LEU A 98 -6.98 -4.09 4.41
C LEU A 98 -6.48 -2.97 3.49
N GLN A 99 -6.20 -1.82 4.08
CA GLN A 99 -5.56 -0.69 3.41
C GLN A 99 -4.14 -0.52 3.95
N VAL A 100 -3.20 -0.14 3.07
CA VAL A 100 -1.83 0.16 3.47
C VAL A 100 -1.73 1.61 3.91
N SER A 101 -1.18 1.82 5.10
CA SER A 101 -0.91 3.15 5.66
C SER A 101 0.56 3.24 6.07
N GLY A 102 1.42 3.64 5.13
CA GLY A 102 2.87 3.67 5.34
C GLY A 102 3.46 2.28 5.53
N ASP A 103 3.94 1.98 6.74
CA ASP A 103 4.61 0.72 7.10
C ASP A 103 3.71 -0.25 7.91
N TYR A 104 2.41 0.00 7.93
CA TYR A 104 1.42 -0.88 8.56
C TYR A 104 0.16 -1.03 7.69
N LEU A 105 -0.69 -1.99 8.02
CA LEU A 105 -1.98 -2.23 7.37
C LEU A 105 -3.10 -1.91 8.35
N GLN A 106 -4.15 -1.25 7.86
CA GLN A 106 -5.31 -0.86 8.65
C GLN A 106 -6.60 -1.43 8.07
N CYS A 107 -7.49 -1.86 8.95
CA CYS A 107 -8.83 -2.29 8.60
C CYS A 107 -9.81 -1.12 8.74
N ALA A 108 -10.39 -0.68 7.63
CA ALA A 108 -11.34 0.43 7.63
C ALA A 108 -12.68 0.09 8.33
N ALA A 109 -12.99 -1.22 8.49
CA ALA A 109 -14.27 -1.64 9.07
C ALA A 109 -14.33 -1.40 10.59
N HIS A 110 -13.29 -1.81 11.33
CA HIS A 110 -13.32 -1.76 12.81
C HIS A 110 -11.99 -1.26 13.42
N GLY A 111 -11.07 -0.71 12.62
CA GLY A 111 -9.86 -0.07 13.11
C GLY A 111 -8.72 -1.01 13.53
N SER A 112 -8.79 -2.31 13.24
CA SER A 112 -7.65 -3.19 13.51
C SER A 112 -6.42 -2.77 12.71
N GLU A 113 -5.24 -2.83 13.33
CA GLU A 113 -3.97 -2.47 12.73
C GLU A 113 -2.97 -3.61 12.83
N PHE A 114 -2.17 -3.76 11.77
CA PHE A 114 -1.18 -4.84 11.64
C PHE A 114 0.13 -4.28 11.11
N SER A 115 1.24 -4.75 11.64
CA SER A 115 2.56 -4.36 11.17
C SER A 115 2.82 -4.81 9.72
N ASN A 116 3.87 -4.29 9.12
CA ASN A 116 4.37 -4.73 7.82
C ASN A 116 4.84 -6.21 7.77
N LYS A 117 4.84 -6.90 8.90
CA LYS A 117 5.07 -8.36 9.03
C LYS A 117 3.80 -9.13 9.37
N GLY A 118 2.65 -8.47 9.38
CA GLY A 118 1.35 -9.07 9.67
C GLY A 118 1.04 -9.28 11.15
N LYS A 119 1.84 -8.78 12.08
CA LYS A 119 1.56 -8.86 13.52
C LYS A 119 0.49 -7.87 13.92
N VAL A 120 -0.44 -8.28 14.78
CA VAL A 120 -1.44 -7.37 15.36
C VAL A 120 -0.73 -6.27 16.14
N ILE A 121 -1.09 -5.01 15.85
CA ILE A 121 -0.67 -3.83 16.60
C ILE A 121 -1.82 -3.34 17.46
N ASN A 122 -3.03 -3.29 16.88
CA ASN A 122 -4.24 -2.78 17.53
C ASN A 122 -5.46 -3.63 17.15
N GLY A 123 -6.34 -3.86 18.15
CA GLY A 123 -7.59 -4.61 17.97
C GLY A 123 -8.65 -3.87 17.16
N PRO A 124 -9.83 -4.52 16.95
CA PRO A 124 -10.33 -5.71 17.64
C PRO A 124 -9.81 -7.08 17.12
N ALA A 125 -8.97 -7.14 16.07
CA ALA A 125 -8.35 -8.40 15.67
C ALA A 125 -7.44 -8.96 16.78
N ASP A 126 -7.51 -10.26 17.00
CA ASP A 126 -6.77 -11.02 18.02
C ASP A 126 -5.73 -11.98 17.42
N LYS A 127 -5.71 -12.10 16.09
CA LYS A 127 -4.81 -12.99 15.35
C LYS A 127 -4.01 -12.24 14.33
N ASP A 128 -2.75 -12.64 14.16
CA ASP A 128 -1.88 -12.14 13.11
C ASP A 128 -2.45 -12.42 11.72
N LEU A 129 -2.04 -11.62 10.74
CA LEU A 129 -2.36 -11.87 9.34
C LEU A 129 -1.59 -13.10 8.83
N ARG A 130 -2.18 -13.79 7.86
CA ARG A 130 -1.46 -14.79 7.09
C ARG A 130 -0.30 -14.12 6.36
N SER A 131 0.90 -14.66 6.52
CA SER A 131 2.09 -14.23 5.80
C SER A 131 2.61 -15.37 4.92
N PHE A 132 3.32 -15.01 3.86
CA PHE A 132 3.85 -15.96 2.88
C PHE A 132 5.38 -15.86 2.84
N PRO A 133 6.09 -16.99 2.81
CA PRO A 133 7.53 -16.99 2.58
C PRO A 133 7.87 -16.39 1.22
N ILE A 134 8.95 -15.62 1.16
CA ILE A 134 9.49 -15.06 -0.08
C ILE A 134 10.86 -15.65 -0.33
N ILE A 135 11.07 -16.14 -1.55
CA ILE A 135 12.37 -16.58 -2.05
C ILE A 135 12.84 -15.55 -3.07
N VAL A 136 14.01 -14.99 -2.84
CA VAL A 136 14.63 -14.01 -3.74
C VAL A 136 15.62 -14.73 -4.65
N THR A 137 15.42 -14.66 -5.97
CA THR A 137 16.29 -15.29 -6.96
C THR A 137 16.42 -14.41 -8.20
N ASN A 138 17.65 -14.03 -8.57
CA ASN A 138 17.95 -13.35 -9.85
C ASN A 138 16.98 -12.19 -10.20
N LYS A 139 16.76 -11.26 -9.27
CA LYS A 139 15.82 -10.12 -9.41
C LYS A 139 14.34 -10.51 -9.52
N GLN A 140 13.99 -11.71 -9.13
CA GLN A 140 12.61 -12.17 -8.98
C GLN A 140 12.32 -12.52 -7.54
N LEU A 141 11.08 -12.29 -7.14
CA LEU A 141 10.54 -12.67 -5.84
C LEU A 141 9.49 -13.75 -6.09
N PHE A 142 9.69 -14.92 -5.52
CA PHE A 142 8.69 -15.98 -5.49
C PHE A 142 7.99 -15.96 -4.14
N ILE A 143 6.69 -15.71 -4.14
CA ILE A 143 5.82 -15.72 -2.97
C ILE A 143 5.19 -17.11 -2.87
N ASP A 144 5.60 -17.93 -1.90
CA ASP A 144 5.10 -19.31 -1.73
C ASP A 144 3.73 -19.28 -1.04
N LEU A 145 2.68 -19.62 -1.78
CA LEU A 145 1.29 -19.60 -1.29
C LEU A 145 0.89 -20.85 -0.48
N ARG A 146 1.69 -21.93 -0.51
CA ARG A 146 1.42 -23.19 0.20
C ARG A 146 1.61 -23.05 1.69
N LYS A 147 2.59 -22.24 2.11
CA LYS A 147 2.95 -22.05 3.52
C LYS A 147 2.21 -20.87 4.11
N ALA A 148 1.58 -21.06 5.23
CA ALA A 148 0.93 -20.03 6.03
C ALA A 148 1.57 -19.97 7.41
#